data_cb4be919f584bd77e8be648d8dc55dce
#
_entry.id   cb4be919f584bd77e8be648d8dc55dce
#
_cell.length_a   1.000
_cell.length_b   1.000
_cell.length_c   1.000
_cell.angle_alpha   90.00
_cell.angle_beta   90.00
_cell.angle_gamma   90.00
#
_symmetry.space_group_name_H-M   'P 1'
#
loop_
_entity.id
_entity.type
_entity.pdbx_description
1 polymer ?
#
loop_
_entity_poly.entity_id
_entity_poly.type
_entity_poly.pdbx_seq_one_letter_code
_entity_poly.pdbx_strand_id
1 'polypeptide(L)'
;MSGLLLIFCIAFASFVTCFLVIKRPYLRTPLIIALAVRSFVLLAGLFAVSLPDSTADAVRFQRVALMRAELGVDGIISDISFNSYFYTDVVALFYNLIHPHVMIMHGVNLLAGVGIVYSVGVLANELWGRRAAYKAALVAALFPTLVLYSAVTMREALLTLCLLLSCLMLIRWYRGRALSHAVLAMAFSFLAMFFHGAHAINLGWLLICMFVIAVRTVAGNAKYLSYMRSLGMMTVALALLLAIGVSAQRISIPKLGSLETTDAERLMSVSGSAMRDGASYPGWLSVETPADFGWKWSVRLPYFLFSPFPWDVRATRHLIGLADGLLYGVLFIMALRARGVLRNNKLAMLAIVFIMPAVMVYSMFIGNFGTGLRHRSKFVPIFIAIAVGAYSTWKMSRPVRGRRLSYAAQQMVQTDKATT
;
A
#
# COMPACT_ATOMS: atom_id res chain seq x y z
N MET A 1 -9.86 -30.71 -12.01
CA MET A 1 -9.69 -30.19 -10.62
C MET A 1 -9.28 -28.73 -10.60
N SER A 2 -8.24 -28.29 -11.32
CA SER A 2 -7.81 -26.89 -11.38
C SER A 2 -8.92 -25.88 -11.79
N GLY A 3 -9.76 -26.24 -12.79
CA GLY A 3 -10.87 -25.40 -13.21
C GLY A 3 -11.96 -25.22 -12.15
N LEU A 4 -12.29 -26.27 -11.39
CA LEU A 4 -13.27 -26.19 -10.32
C LEU A 4 -12.77 -25.30 -9.17
N LEU A 5 -11.48 -25.42 -8.79
CA LEU A 5 -10.88 -24.55 -7.78
C LEU A 5 -10.83 -23.07 -8.21
N LEU A 6 -10.56 -22.82 -9.48
CA LEU A 6 -10.59 -21.45 -10.02
C LEU A 6 -12.01 -20.86 -9.94
N ILE A 7 -13.03 -21.64 -10.36
CA ILE A 7 -14.45 -21.24 -10.24
C ILE A 7 -14.80 -20.98 -8.78
N PHE A 8 -14.42 -21.87 -7.88
CA PHE A 8 -14.62 -21.68 -6.43
C PHE A 8 -13.99 -20.38 -5.92
N CYS A 9 -12.73 -20.09 -6.27
CA CYS A 9 -12.06 -18.88 -5.84
C CYS A 9 -12.75 -17.60 -6.35
N ILE A 10 -13.18 -17.59 -7.62
CA ILE A 10 -13.90 -16.45 -8.20
C ILE A 10 -15.30 -16.32 -7.58
N ALA A 11 -16.01 -17.42 -7.37
CA ALA A 11 -17.33 -17.41 -6.72
C ALA A 11 -17.23 -16.91 -5.28
N PHE A 12 -16.24 -17.37 -4.52
CA PHE A 12 -16.01 -16.90 -3.16
C PHE A 12 -15.62 -15.41 -3.11
N ALA A 13 -14.76 -14.97 -4.03
CA ALA A 13 -14.43 -13.55 -4.16
C ALA A 13 -15.66 -12.70 -4.53
N SER A 14 -16.58 -13.24 -5.37
CA SER A 14 -17.85 -12.59 -5.71
C SER A 14 -18.77 -12.49 -4.49
N PHE A 15 -18.88 -13.55 -3.70
CA PHE A 15 -19.66 -13.56 -2.45
C PHE A 15 -19.14 -12.50 -1.46
N VAL A 16 -17.82 -12.47 -1.21
CA VAL A 16 -17.19 -11.45 -0.35
C VAL A 16 -17.43 -10.05 -0.91
N THR A 17 -17.32 -9.86 -2.22
CA THR A 17 -17.58 -8.57 -2.86
C THR A 17 -19.02 -8.12 -2.65
N CYS A 18 -20.01 -9.00 -2.80
CA CYS A 18 -21.42 -8.71 -2.49
C CYS A 18 -21.60 -8.27 -1.04
N PHE A 19 -20.99 -8.97 -0.09
CA PHE A 19 -21.04 -8.60 1.32
C PHE A 19 -20.44 -7.20 1.58
N LEU A 20 -19.31 -6.87 0.96
CA LEU A 20 -18.69 -5.54 1.06
C LEU A 20 -19.56 -4.45 0.44
N VAL A 21 -20.27 -4.75 -0.66
CA VAL A 21 -21.22 -3.84 -1.30
C VAL A 21 -22.43 -3.56 -0.39
N ILE A 22 -22.97 -4.60 0.26
CA ILE A 22 -24.06 -4.43 1.23
C ILE A 22 -23.62 -3.52 2.38
N LYS A 23 -22.40 -3.70 2.90
CA LYS A 23 -21.86 -2.84 3.97
C LYS A 23 -21.61 -1.40 3.54
N ARG A 24 -21.26 -1.15 2.27
CA ARG A 24 -20.92 0.18 1.73
C ARG A 24 -21.47 0.36 0.31
N PRO A 25 -22.80 0.59 0.14
CA PRO A 25 -23.44 0.64 -1.17
C PRO A 25 -22.83 1.68 -2.15
N TYR A 26 -22.27 2.77 -1.63
CA TYR A 26 -21.60 3.78 -2.45
C TYR A 26 -20.30 3.29 -3.14
N LEU A 27 -19.77 2.12 -2.73
CA LEU A 27 -18.61 1.47 -3.37
C LEU A 27 -19.01 0.36 -4.36
N ARG A 28 -20.32 0.16 -4.63
CA ARG A 28 -20.82 -0.93 -5.48
C ARG A 28 -20.08 -1.00 -6.83
N THR A 29 -20.11 0.08 -7.59
CA THR A 29 -19.49 0.10 -8.93
C THR A 29 -17.97 -0.12 -8.89
N PRO A 30 -17.17 0.59 -8.07
CA PRO A 30 -15.75 0.33 -7.95
C PRO A 30 -15.41 -1.12 -7.55
N LEU A 31 -16.18 -1.76 -6.67
CA LEU A 31 -15.92 -3.12 -6.23
C LEU A 31 -16.26 -4.15 -7.31
N ILE A 32 -17.35 -3.98 -8.05
CA ILE A 32 -17.69 -4.84 -9.19
C ILE A 32 -16.60 -4.72 -10.27
N ILE A 33 -16.19 -3.50 -10.62
CA ILE A 33 -15.11 -3.27 -11.59
C ILE A 33 -13.80 -3.90 -11.08
N ALA A 34 -13.48 -3.74 -9.79
CA ALA A 34 -12.29 -4.32 -9.19
C ALA A 34 -12.25 -5.85 -9.34
N LEU A 35 -13.36 -6.52 -9.03
CA LEU A 35 -13.47 -7.97 -9.18
C LEU A 35 -13.36 -8.39 -10.65
N ALA A 36 -14.13 -7.74 -11.54
CA ALA A 36 -14.17 -8.08 -12.96
C ALA A 36 -12.80 -7.93 -13.64
N VAL A 37 -12.12 -6.77 -13.44
CA VAL A 37 -10.82 -6.50 -14.06
C VAL A 37 -9.75 -7.45 -13.53
N ARG A 38 -9.72 -7.71 -12.21
CA ARG A 38 -8.74 -8.63 -11.61
C ARG A 38 -8.96 -10.07 -12.02
N SER A 39 -10.21 -10.52 -12.07
CA SER A 39 -10.55 -11.85 -12.58
C SER A 39 -10.18 -12.00 -14.06
N PHE A 40 -10.44 -10.96 -14.87
CA PHE A 40 -10.04 -10.95 -16.29
C PHE A 40 -8.51 -11.06 -16.43
N VAL A 41 -7.73 -10.24 -15.71
CA VAL A 41 -6.25 -10.27 -15.79
C VAL A 41 -5.71 -11.59 -15.24
N LEU A 42 -6.31 -12.16 -14.19
CA LEU A 42 -5.95 -13.48 -13.69
C LEU A 42 -6.17 -14.56 -14.77
N LEU A 43 -7.34 -14.58 -15.41
CA LEU A 43 -7.65 -15.53 -16.48
C LEU A 43 -6.73 -15.34 -17.70
N ALA A 44 -6.48 -14.09 -18.10
CA ALA A 44 -5.52 -13.79 -19.17
C ALA A 44 -4.11 -14.30 -18.82
N GLY A 45 -3.67 -14.13 -17.56
CA GLY A 45 -2.38 -14.62 -17.08
C GLY A 45 -2.27 -16.15 -17.04
N LEU A 46 -3.37 -16.84 -16.78
CA LEU A 46 -3.40 -18.31 -16.72
C LEU A 46 -3.49 -18.97 -18.12
N PHE A 47 -4.16 -18.32 -19.08
CA PHE A 47 -4.51 -18.98 -20.34
C PHE A 47 -3.98 -18.31 -21.63
N ALA A 48 -3.55 -17.04 -21.55
CA ALA A 48 -3.24 -16.29 -22.77
C ALA A 48 -1.84 -15.65 -22.80
N VAL A 49 -1.41 -15.00 -21.69
CA VAL A 49 -0.18 -14.20 -21.69
C VAL A 49 0.63 -14.37 -20.39
N SER A 50 1.95 -14.36 -20.50
CA SER A 50 2.81 -14.32 -19.31
C SER A 50 2.76 -12.92 -18.70
N LEU A 51 2.25 -12.81 -17.48
CA LEU A 51 2.20 -11.53 -16.74
C LEU A 51 3.59 -11.16 -16.22
N PRO A 52 3.94 -9.87 -16.13
CA PRO A 52 5.14 -9.44 -15.40
C PRO A 52 5.16 -10.00 -13.98
N ASP A 53 6.35 -10.36 -13.49
CA ASP A 53 6.59 -10.95 -12.17
C ASP A 53 5.87 -12.29 -11.90
N SER A 54 5.25 -12.94 -12.90
CA SER A 54 4.61 -14.25 -12.77
C SER A 54 5.57 -15.44 -12.79
N THR A 55 6.85 -15.19 -13.11
CA THR A 55 7.94 -16.19 -13.16
C THR A 55 8.79 -16.15 -11.89
N ALA A 56 10.02 -16.55 -11.94
CA ALA A 56 11.03 -16.44 -10.87
C ALA A 56 10.48 -16.51 -9.43
N ASP A 57 10.24 -15.37 -8.79
CA ASP A 57 9.76 -15.28 -7.41
C ASP A 57 8.38 -15.90 -7.22
N ALA A 58 7.44 -15.72 -8.16
CA ALA A 58 6.09 -16.28 -8.06
C ALA A 58 6.12 -17.81 -8.07
N VAL A 59 6.87 -18.40 -8.99
CA VAL A 59 7.05 -19.86 -9.08
C VAL A 59 7.77 -20.41 -7.84
N ARG A 60 8.76 -19.64 -7.32
CA ARG A 60 9.44 -20.01 -6.08
C ARG A 60 8.48 -20.03 -4.89
N PHE A 61 7.63 -19.01 -4.74
CA PHE A 61 6.63 -18.98 -3.67
C PHE A 61 5.61 -20.12 -3.80
N GLN A 62 5.16 -20.45 -5.01
CA GLN A 62 4.27 -21.60 -5.25
C GLN A 62 4.90 -22.90 -4.78
N ARG A 63 6.16 -23.16 -5.18
CA ARG A 63 6.88 -24.37 -4.81
C ARG A 63 7.08 -24.48 -3.29
N VAL A 64 7.53 -23.39 -2.66
CA VAL A 64 7.76 -23.40 -1.21
C VAL A 64 6.45 -23.56 -0.45
N ALA A 65 5.35 -22.93 -0.89
CA ALA A 65 4.05 -23.11 -0.24
C ALA A 65 3.54 -24.56 -0.30
N LEU A 66 3.76 -25.25 -1.43
CA LEU A 66 3.42 -26.67 -1.54
C LEU A 66 4.25 -27.55 -0.60
N MET A 67 5.58 -27.35 -0.58
CA MET A 67 6.47 -28.06 0.35
C MET A 67 6.11 -27.81 1.82
N ARG A 68 5.77 -26.58 2.17
CA ARG A 68 5.32 -26.22 3.53
C ARG A 68 3.99 -26.86 3.89
N ALA A 69 3.07 -27.03 2.93
CA ALA A 69 1.79 -27.68 3.16
C ALA A 69 1.94 -29.18 3.53
N GLU A 70 3.00 -29.86 3.08
CA GLU A 70 3.30 -31.26 3.43
C GLU A 70 3.59 -31.45 4.93
N LEU A 71 3.99 -30.38 5.65
CA LEU A 71 4.24 -30.44 7.09
C LEU A 71 2.94 -30.53 7.93
N GLY A 72 1.78 -30.32 7.31
CA GLY A 72 0.51 -30.19 8.03
C GLY A 72 0.42 -28.90 8.84
N VAL A 73 -0.76 -28.65 9.42
CA VAL A 73 -1.02 -27.41 10.18
C VAL A 73 -0.08 -27.27 11.37
N ASP A 74 0.09 -28.32 12.16
CA ASP A 74 0.93 -28.30 13.36
C ASP A 74 2.41 -28.09 13.03
N GLY A 75 2.90 -28.74 11.96
CA GLY A 75 4.27 -28.54 11.47
C GLY A 75 4.53 -27.14 10.95
N ILE A 76 3.57 -26.52 10.25
CA ILE A 76 3.69 -25.12 9.82
C ILE A 76 3.75 -24.19 11.01
N ILE A 77 2.87 -24.37 12.02
CA ILE A 77 2.81 -23.48 13.20
C ILE A 77 4.09 -23.60 14.04
N SER A 78 4.60 -24.83 14.24
CA SER A 78 5.82 -25.05 15.04
C SER A 78 7.09 -24.52 14.37
N ASP A 79 7.13 -24.51 13.03
CA ASP A 79 8.28 -24.06 12.22
C ASP A 79 8.00 -22.77 11.45
N ILE A 80 7.04 -21.96 11.93
CA ILE A 80 6.70 -20.69 11.28
C ILE A 80 7.90 -19.75 11.27
N SER A 81 8.29 -19.33 10.09
CA SER A 81 9.46 -18.48 9.92
C SER A 81 9.05 -17.04 9.65
N PHE A 82 9.44 -16.12 10.53
CA PHE A 82 9.17 -14.69 10.39
C PHE A 82 10.17 -14.01 9.44
N ASN A 83 10.19 -14.48 8.19
CA ASN A 83 11.11 -14.02 7.16
C ASN A 83 10.39 -13.82 5.81
N SER A 84 11.13 -13.72 4.73
CA SER A 84 10.59 -13.54 3.37
C SER A 84 9.61 -14.63 2.91
N TYR A 85 9.58 -15.78 3.58
CA TYR A 85 8.72 -16.93 3.27
C TYR A 85 7.46 -16.98 4.13
N PHE A 86 7.25 -16.09 5.09
CA PHE A 86 6.03 -16.04 5.89
C PHE A 86 4.74 -16.05 5.03
N TYR A 87 4.79 -15.42 3.85
CA TYR A 87 3.71 -15.50 2.88
C TYR A 87 3.39 -16.94 2.47
N THR A 88 4.41 -17.78 2.28
CA THR A 88 4.22 -19.19 1.91
C THR A 88 3.66 -20.02 3.04
N ASP A 89 3.98 -19.69 4.30
CA ASP A 89 3.39 -20.33 5.46
C ASP A 89 1.88 -20.01 5.56
N VAL A 90 1.51 -18.75 5.36
CA VAL A 90 0.10 -18.35 5.31
C VAL A 90 -0.65 -19.07 4.19
N VAL A 91 -0.07 -19.18 3.00
CA VAL A 91 -0.69 -19.89 1.87
C VAL A 91 -0.75 -21.40 2.14
N ALA A 92 0.28 -21.99 2.76
CA ALA A 92 0.31 -23.40 3.12
C ALA A 92 -0.80 -23.78 4.12
N LEU A 93 -1.12 -22.90 5.06
CA LEU A 93 -2.29 -23.07 5.94
C LEU A 93 -3.60 -23.15 5.12
N PHE A 94 -3.79 -22.26 4.14
CA PHE A 94 -4.96 -22.36 3.25
C PHE A 94 -4.95 -23.63 2.41
N TYR A 95 -3.78 -24.12 1.99
CA TYR A 95 -3.65 -25.38 1.28
C TYR A 95 -4.10 -26.55 2.14
N ASN A 96 -3.74 -26.59 3.42
CA ASN A 96 -4.19 -27.61 4.36
C ASN A 96 -5.69 -27.54 4.66
N LEU A 97 -6.25 -26.32 4.72
CA LEU A 97 -7.67 -26.12 5.03
C LEU A 97 -8.60 -26.40 3.85
N ILE A 98 -8.13 -26.20 2.61
CA ILE A 98 -8.97 -26.29 1.42
C ILE A 98 -8.46 -27.37 0.48
N HIS A 99 -7.33 -27.14 -0.18
CA HIS A 99 -6.67 -28.06 -1.11
C HIS A 99 -5.28 -27.54 -1.49
N PRO A 100 -4.22 -28.38 -1.56
CA PRO A 100 -2.87 -27.97 -1.94
C PRO A 100 -2.76 -27.70 -3.45
N HIS A 101 -3.22 -26.53 -3.89
CA HIS A 101 -3.21 -26.16 -5.29
C HIS A 101 -3.00 -24.64 -5.48
N VAL A 102 -2.19 -24.27 -6.48
CA VAL A 102 -1.81 -22.88 -6.77
C VAL A 102 -3.01 -21.93 -6.98
N MET A 103 -4.16 -22.44 -7.41
CA MET A 103 -5.38 -21.62 -7.57
C MET A 103 -5.86 -21.00 -6.27
N ILE A 104 -5.62 -21.65 -5.12
CA ILE A 104 -5.93 -21.07 -3.80
C ILE A 104 -5.08 -19.82 -3.55
N MET A 105 -3.80 -19.85 -3.94
CA MET A 105 -2.90 -18.71 -3.82
C MET A 105 -3.36 -17.52 -4.68
N HIS A 106 -3.82 -17.78 -5.92
CA HIS A 106 -4.46 -16.77 -6.76
C HIS A 106 -5.75 -16.23 -6.13
N GLY A 107 -6.58 -17.10 -5.55
CA GLY A 107 -7.81 -16.72 -4.84
C GLY A 107 -7.55 -15.77 -3.67
N VAL A 108 -6.54 -16.07 -2.84
CA VAL A 108 -6.12 -15.21 -1.72
C VAL A 108 -5.68 -13.83 -2.21
N ASN A 109 -4.89 -13.77 -3.29
CA ASN A 109 -4.43 -12.49 -3.85
C ASN A 109 -5.57 -11.71 -4.52
N LEU A 110 -6.51 -12.39 -5.17
CA LEU A 110 -7.72 -11.78 -5.74
C LEU A 110 -8.56 -11.11 -4.63
N LEU A 111 -8.80 -11.82 -3.53
CA LEU A 111 -9.51 -11.29 -2.36
C LEU A 111 -8.78 -10.09 -1.74
N ALA A 112 -7.46 -10.19 -1.57
CA ALA A 112 -6.65 -9.08 -1.09
C ALA A 112 -6.77 -7.86 -2.01
N GLY A 113 -6.77 -8.06 -3.33
CA GLY A 113 -6.95 -7.00 -4.32
C GLY A 113 -8.30 -6.29 -4.24
N VAL A 114 -9.40 -7.02 -4.05
CA VAL A 114 -10.72 -6.44 -3.79
C VAL A 114 -10.74 -5.72 -2.44
N GLY A 115 -10.12 -6.32 -1.41
CA GLY A 115 -9.95 -5.73 -0.09
C GLY A 115 -9.18 -4.40 -0.11
N ILE A 116 -8.17 -4.27 -0.96
CA ILE A 116 -7.44 -3.00 -1.18
C ILE A 116 -8.39 -1.93 -1.72
N VAL A 117 -9.19 -2.22 -2.75
CA VAL A 117 -10.11 -1.24 -3.34
C VAL A 117 -11.18 -0.81 -2.33
N TYR A 118 -11.74 -1.75 -1.58
CA TYR A 118 -12.66 -1.44 -0.49
C TYR A 118 -12.01 -0.53 0.56
N SER A 119 -10.81 -0.87 1.02
CA SER A 119 -10.11 -0.14 2.06
C SER A 119 -9.66 1.25 1.61
N VAL A 120 -9.27 1.44 0.32
CA VAL A 120 -9.05 2.76 -0.29
C VAL A 120 -10.31 3.60 -0.23
N GLY A 121 -11.46 3.02 -0.61
CA GLY A 121 -12.75 3.71 -0.52
C GLY A 121 -13.10 4.10 0.92
N VAL A 122 -12.87 3.20 1.89
CA VAL A 122 -13.13 3.49 3.30
C VAL A 122 -12.18 4.58 3.82
N LEU A 123 -10.87 4.50 3.54
CA LEU A 123 -9.89 5.51 3.92
C LEU A 123 -10.24 6.88 3.31
N ALA A 124 -10.52 6.93 2.02
CA ALA A 124 -10.90 8.17 1.36
C ALA A 124 -12.23 8.75 1.90
N ASN A 125 -13.17 7.90 2.34
CA ASN A 125 -14.39 8.35 3.02
C ASN A 125 -14.08 8.97 4.38
N GLU A 126 -13.18 8.37 5.16
CA GLU A 126 -12.74 8.93 6.44
C GLU A 126 -12.04 10.30 6.27
N LEU A 127 -11.31 10.49 5.19
CA LEU A 127 -10.56 11.71 4.91
C LEU A 127 -11.42 12.81 4.26
N TRP A 128 -12.32 12.46 3.32
CA TRP A 128 -12.89 13.41 2.37
C TRP A 128 -14.39 13.22 2.11
N GLY A 129 -15.01 12.18 2.67
CA GLY A 129 -16.42 11.84 2.46
C GLY A 129 -16.71 10.98 1.22
N ARG A 130 -17.99 10.57 1.08
CA ARG A 130 -18.44 9.53 0.15
C ARG A 130 -18.14 9.81 -1.33
N ARG A 131 -18.27 11.06 -1.80
CA ARG A 131 -18.00 11.39 -3.22
C ARG A 131 -16.55 11.19 -3.60
N ALA A 132 -15.63 11.56 -2.71
CA ALA A 132 -14.20 11.35 -2.88
C ALA A 132 -13.84 9.84 -2.79
N ALA A 133 -14.48 9.13 -1.87
CA ALA A 133 -14.33 7.69 -1.68
C ALA A 133 -14.64 6.89 -2.95
N TYR A 134 -15.77 7.18 -3.60
CA TYR A 134 -16.14 6.54 -4.86
C TYR A 134 -15.06 6.71 -5.93
N LYS A 135 -14.58 7.95 -6.14
CA LYS A 135 -13.54 8.26 -7.15
C LYS A 135 -12.21 7.59 -6.83
N ALA A 136 -11.78 7.64 -5.56
CA ALA A 136 -10.54 7.01 -5.13
C ALA A 136 -10.59 5.48 -5.29
N ALA A 137 -11.72 4.85 -4.91
CA ALA A 137 -11.93 3.42 -5.09
C ALA A 137 -11.95 3.03 -6.59
N LEU A 138 -12.55 3.85 -7.45
CA LEU A 138 -12.57 3.61 -8.89
C LEU A 138 -11.16 3.67 -9.51
N VAL A 139 -10.36 4.67 -9.12
CA VAL A 139 -8.95 4.76 -9.53
C VAL A 139 -8.17 3.54 -9.04
N ALA A 140 -8.33 3.13 -7.78
CA ALA A 140 -7.67 1.94 -7.23
C ALA A 140 -8.13 0.63 -7.90
N ALA A 141 -9.40 0.56 -8.36
CA ALA A 141 -9.93 -0.60 -9.08
C ALA A 141 -9.21 -0.84 -10.42
N LEU A 142 -8.80 0.25 -11.08
CA LEU A 142 -8.19 0.25 -12.42
C LEU A 142 -6.68 0.48 -12.41
N PHE A 143 -6.06 0.73 -11.26
CA PHE A 143 -4.64 1.04 -11.20
C PHE A 143 -3.77 -0.16 -11.59
N PRO A 144 -2.90 -0.06 -12.63
CA PRO A 144 -2.29 -1.21 -13.29
C PRO A 144 -1.53 -2.13 -12.34
N THR A 145 -0.65 -1.60 -11.48
CA THR A 145 0.13 -2.41 -10.55
C THR A 145 -0.72 -3.06 -9.46
N LEU A 146 -1.80 -2.42 -9.00
CA LEU A 146 -2.73 -3.03 -8.03
C LEU A 146 -3.53 -4.17 -8.66
N VAL A 147 -3.85 -4.07 -9.94
CA VAL A 147 -4.49 -5.16 -10.70
C VAL A 147 -3.50 -6.31 -10.90
N LEU A 148 -2.30 -6.01 -11.39
CA LEU A 148 -1.25 -6.99 -11.66
C LEU A 148 -0.93 -7.84 -10.42
N TYR A 149 -0.59 -7.19 -9.29
CA TYR A 149 -0.20 -7.92 -8.07
C TYR A 149 -1.36 -8.64 -7.37
N SER A 150 -2.60 -8.38 -7.77
CA SER A 150 -3.75 -9.18 -7.36
C SER A 150 -3.95 -10.45 -8.21
N ALA A 151 -3.34 -10.52 -9.39
CA ALA A 151 -3.46 -11.63 -10.32
C ALA A 151 -2.28 -12.61 -10.26
N VAL A 152 -1.10 -12.16 -9.85
CA VAL A 152 0.10 -13.00 -9.70
C VAL A 152 0.25 -13.54 -8.27
N THR A 153 0.93 -14.70 -8.14
CA THR A 153 1.14 -15.39 -6.85
C THR A 153 2.27 -14.78 -6.03
N MET A 154 2.10 -13.51 -5.69
CA MET A 154 3.09 -12.70 -4.99
C MET A 154 2.52 -12.14 -3.68
N ARG A 155 3.39 -11.91 -2.70
CA ARG A 155 3.02 -11.40 -1.37
C ARG A 155 2.57 -9.93 -1.35
N GLU A 156 2.77 -9.21 -2.44
CA GLU A 156 2.56 -7.76 -2.55
C GLU A 156 1.12 -7.35 -2.27
N ALA A 157 0.12 -8.11 -2.72
CA ALA A 157 -1.28 -7.79 -2.48
C ALA A 157 -1.65 -7.83 -0.98
N LEU A 158 -1.27 -8.89 -0.27
CA LEU A 158 -1.52 -9.03 1.17
C LEU A 158 -0.76 -7.98 1.97
N LEU A 159 0.51 -7.76 1.65
CA LEU A 159 1.33 -6.75 2.30
C LEU A 159 0.74 -5.35 2.12
N THR A 160 0.33 -5.00 0.90
CA THR A 160 -0.31 -3.72 0.57
C THR A 160 -1.61 -3.53 1.35
N LEU A 161 -2.43 -4.59 1.45
CA LEU A 161 -3.66 -4.56 2.25
C LEU A 161 -3.35 -4.31 3.73
N CYS A 162 -2.35 -4.99 4.29
CA CYS A 162 -1.95 -4.79 5.68
C CYS A 162 -1.48 -3.35 5.96
N LEU A 163 -0.64 -2.76 5.10
CA LEU A 163 -0.21 -1.37 5.24
C LEU A 163 -1.37 -0.38 5.16
N LEU A 164 -2.28 -0.60 4.22
CA LEU A 164 -3.47 0.24 4.06
C LEU A 164 -4.41 0.14 5.27
N LEU A 165 -4.63 -1.07 5.79
CA LEU A 165 -5.42 -1.29 7.00
C LEU A 165 -4.75 -0.69 8.23
N SER A 166 -3.42 -0.80 8.36
CA SER A 166 -2.66 -0.14 9.43
C SER A 166 -2.87 1.38 9.41
N CYS A 167 -2.74 2.01 8.23
CA CYS A 167 -3.01 3.44 8.05
C CYS A 167 -4.45 3.81 8.42
N LEU A 168 -5.44 3.03 7.95
CA LEU A 168 -6.85 3.26 8.25
C LEU A 168 -7.14 3.16 9.76
N MET A 169 -6.56 2.17 10.45
CA MET A 169 -6.72 2.01 11.89
C MET A 169 -6.01 3.13 12.67
N LEU A 170 -4.84 3.59 12.22
CA LEU A 170 -4.18 4.77 12.78
C LEU A 170 -5.07 6.02 12.69
N ILE A 171 -5.69 6.26 11.54
CA ILE A 171 -6.62 7.40 11.34
C ILE A 171 -7.83 7.29 12.28
N ARG A 172 -8.44 6.11 12.41
CA ARG A 172 -9.56 5.87 13.30
C ARG A 172 -9.16 6.04 14.77
N TRP A 173 -8.00 5.51 15.16
CA TRP A 173 -7.47 5.74 16.49
C TRP A 173 -7.23 7.22 16.77
N TYR A 174 -6.66 7.95 15.82
CA TYR A 174 -6.45 9.39 15.97
C TYR A 174 -7.76 10.16 16.21
N ARG A 175 -8.85 9.76 15.55
CA ARG A 175 -10.19 10.41 15.70
C ARG A 175 -10.89 10.04 16.98
N GLY A 176 -10.98 8.75 17.28
CA GLY A 176 -11.86 8.21 18.34
C GLY A 176 -11.11 7.76 19.59
N ARG A 177 -9.78 7.69 19.56
CA ARG A 177 -8.93 7.22 20.66
C ARG A 177 -9.25 5.81 21.17
N ALA A 178 -9.98 4.99 20.43
CA ALA A 178 -10.30 3.63 20.83
C ALA A 178 -9.04 2.75 20.80
N LEU A 179 -8.74 2.07 21.91
CA LEU A 179 -7.56 1.21 22.06
C LEU A 179 -7.53 0.08 21.02
N SER A 180 -8.70 -0.48 20.68
CA SER A 180 -8.82 -1.50 19.64
C SER A 180 -8.27 -1.07 18.29
N HIS A 181 -8.47 0.18 17.89
CA HIS A 181 -7.90 0.70 16.65
C HIS A 181 -6.37 0.85 16.73
N ALA A 182 -5.82 1.20 17.91
CA ALA A 182 -4.38 1.23 18.13
C ALA A 182 -3.77 -0.17 17.96
N VAL A 183 -4.36 -1.16 18.66
CA VAL A 183 -3.94 -2.56 18.57
C VAL A 183 -3.96 -3.06 17.13
N LEU A 184 -5.07 -2.82 16.42
CA LEU A 184 -5.21 -3.24 15.03
C LEU A 184 -4.21 -2.52 14.09
N ALA A 185 -3.93 -1.22 14.31
CA ALA A 185 -2.92 -0.50 13.54
C ALA A 185 -1.53 -1.15 13.70
N MET A 186 -1.14 -1.48 14.93
CA MET A 186 0.11 -2.17 15.23
C MET A 186 0.13 -3.59 14.67
N ALA A 187 -0.95 -4.36 14.84
CA ALA A 187 -1.05 -5.74 14.36
C ALA A 187 -0.91 -5.82 12.83
N PHE A 188 -1.59 -4.94 12.08
CA PHE A 188 -1.46 -4.92 10.62
C PHE A 188 -0.08 -4.44 10.16
N SER A 189 0.54 -3.48 10.86
CA SER A 189 1.91 -3.06 10.54
C SER A 189 2.93 -4.15 10.84
N PHE A 190 2.74 -4.87 11.95
CA PHE A 190 3.54 -6.02 12.34
C PHE A 190 3.42 -7.17 11.32
N LEU A 191 2.20 -7.47 10.89
CA LEU A 191 1.96 -8.46 9.85
C LEU A 191 2.60 -8.06 8.50
N ALA A 192 2.56 -6.77 8.13
CA ALA A 192 3.25 -6.27 6.95
C ALA A 192 4.78 -6.46 7.02
N MET A 193 5.37 -6.31 8.22
CA MET A 193 6.79 -6.58 8.46
C MET A 193 7.14 -8.05 8.19
N PHE A 194 6.29 -8.99 8.56
CA PHE A 194 6.53 -10.42 8.28
C PHE A 194 6.45 -10.75 6.80
N PHE A 195 5.54 -10.14 6.06
CA PHE A 195 5.55 -10.31 4.60
C PHE A 195 6.81 -9.72 3.95
N HIS A 196 7.40 -8.67 4.52
CA HIS A 196 8.64 -8.09 4.01
C HIS A 196 9.35 -7.27 5.09
N GLY A 197 10.47 -7.79 5.60
CA GLY A 197 11.22 -7.24 6.74
C GLY A 197 11.54 -5.75 6.69
N ALA A 198 11.73 -5.15 5.50
CA ALA A 198 11.96 -3.71 5.36
C ALA A 198 10.80 -2.85 5.91
N HIS A 199 9.59 -3.43 6.09
CA HIS A 199 8.47 -2.73 6.73
C HIS A 199 8.57 -2.62 8.25
N ALA A 200 9.65 -3.16 8.88
CA ALA A 200 10.03 -2.82 10.24
C ALA A 200 10.14 -1.29 10.45
N ILE A 201 10.58 -0.57 9.40
CA ILE A 201 10.62 0.89 9.38
C ILE A 201 9.23 1.50 9.55
N ASN A 202 8.21 0.95 8.86
CA ASN A 202 6.83 1.42 9.01
C ASN A 202 6.30 1.16 10.43
N LEU A 203 6.61 0.01 11.00
CA LEU A 203 6.18 -0.33 12.35
C LEU A 203 6.84 0.60 13.38
N GLY A 204 8.18 0.77 13.33
CA GLY A 204 8.89 1.68 14.20
C GLY A 204 8.38 3.12 14.09
N TRP A 205 8.14 3.60 12.87
CA TRP A 205 7.60 4.93 12.65
C TRP A 205 6.16 5.10 13.13
N LEU A 206 5.32 4.07 12.93
CA LEU A 206 3.97 4.02 13.49
C LEU A 206 3.99 4.21 15.00
N LEU A 207 4.88 3.47 15.71
CA LEU A 207 5.02 3.57 17.16
C LEU A 207 5.46 4.98 17.59
N ILE A 208 6.39 5.60 16.87
CA ILE A 208 6.81 6.99 17.12
C ILE A 208 5.63 7.95 16.91
N CYS A 209 4.89 7.84 15.81
CA CYS A 209 3.73 8.67 15.55
C CYS A 209 2.67 8.53 16.65
N MET A 210 2.37 7.29 17.05
CA MET A 210 1.41 7.02 18.12
C MET A 210 1.87 7.58 19.44
N PHE A 211 3.14 7.44 19.78
CA PHE A 211 3.73 8.00 21.01
C PHE A 211 3.63 9.53 21.04
N VAL A 212 4.06 10.21 19.96
CA VAL A 212 4.00 11.68 19.87
C VAL A 212 2.55 12.20 19.97
N ILE A 213 1.61 11.55 19.28
CA ILE A 213 0.18 11.90 19.33
C ILE A 213 -0.35 11.72 20.76
N ALA A 214 0.03 10.65 21.38
CA ALA A 214 -0.40 10.29 22.70
C ALA A 214 0.13 11.29 23.76
N VAL A 215 1.42 11.64 23.74
CA VAL A 215 2.02 12.66 24.62
C VAL A 215 1.29 14.00 24.46
N ARG A 216 1.08 14.46 23.22
CA ARG A 216 0.34 15.71 22.95
C ARG A 216 -1.11 15.68 23.47
N THR A 217 -1.75 14.51 23.41
CA THR A 217 -3.13 14.35 23.90
C THR A 217 -3.20 14.48 25.43
N VAL A 218 -2.23 13.89 26.15
CA VAL A 218 -2.17 13.98 27.62
C VAL A 218 -1.76 15.37 28.09
N ALA A 219 -0.79 16.00 27.41
CA ALA A 219 -0.41 17.38 27.71
C ALA A 219 -1.61 18.35 27.60
N GLY A 220 -2.58 18.03 26.73
CA GLY A 220 -3.82 18.79 26.61
C GLY A 220 -4.93 18.42 27.61
N ASN A 221 -4.92 17.21 28.18
CA ASN A 221 -5.95 16.75 29.11
C ASN A 221 -5.53 15.49 29.88
N ALA A 222 -5.30 15.64 31.20
CA ALA A 222 -4.87 14.57 32.10
C ALA A 222 -5.83 13.37 32.21
N LYS A 223 -7.11 13.51 31.80
CA LYS A 223 -8.10 12.43 31.75
C LYS A 223 -7.63 11.23 30.93
N TYR A 224 -6.72 11.46 29.97
CA TYR A 224 -6.17 10.42 29.10
C TYR A 224 -4.92 9.71 29.66
N LEU A 225 -4.50 9.97 30.90
CA LEU A 225 -3.28 9.40 31.47
C LEU A 225 -3.33 7.87 31.58
N SER A 226 -4.47 7.29 31.99
CA SER A 226 -4.64 5.83 32.06
C SER A 226 -4.54 5.16 30.67
N TYR A 227 -5.11 5.80 29.67
CA TYR A 227 -5.03 5.37 28.28
C TYR A 227 -3.58 5.39 27.76
N MET A 228 -2.81 6.43 28.12
CA MET A 228 -1.39 6.55 27.79
C MET A 228 -0.54 5.45 28.41
N ARG A 229 -0.79 5.11 29.67
CA ARG A 229 -0.09 4.01 30.34
C ARG A 229 -0.32 2.69 29.61
N SER A 230 -1.57 2.39 29.20
CA SER A 230 -1.91 1.19 28.43
C SER A 230 -1.23 1.17 27.07
N LEU A 231 -1.24 2.30 26.32
CA LEU A 231 -0.57 2.41 25.04
C LEU A 231 0.95 2.29 25.18
N GLY A 232 1.52 2.95 26.20
CA GLY A 232 2.96 2.86 26.52
C GLY A 232 3.39 1.43 26.83
N MET A 233 2.65 0.73 27.70
CA MET A 233 2.92 -0.68 28.00
C MET A 233 2.85 -1.57 26.76
N MET A 234 1.86 -1.37 25.89
CA MET A 234 1.72 -2.13 24.63
C MET A 234 2.89 -1.85 23.67
N THR A 235 3.31 -0.58 23.57
CA THR A 235 4.45 -0.19 22.73
C THR A 235 5.74 -0.83 23.23
N VAL A 236 5.98 -0.79 24.55
CA VAL A 236 7.13 -1.43 25.18
C VAL A 236 7.08 -2.95 25.02
N ALA A 237 5.92 -3.58 25.26
CA ALA A 237 5.76 -5.02 25.07
C ALA A 237 6.04 -5.45 23.61
N LEU A 238 5.54 -4.69 22.63
CA LEU A 238 5.82 -4.97 21.22
C LEU A 238 7.31 -4.76 20.89
N ALA A 239 7.93 -3.71 21.39
CA ALA A 239 9.37 -3.46 21.21
C ALA A 239 10.22 -4.59 21.82
N LEU A 240 9.85 -5.07 23.01
CA LEU A 240 10.52 -6.21 23.65
C LEU A 240 10.33 -7.50 22.87
N LEU A 241 9.11 -7.79 22.39
CA LEU A 241 8.86 -8.96 21.53
C LEU A 241 9.68 -8.92 20.23
N LEU A 242 9.80 -7.73 19.61
CA LEU A 242 10.64 -7.54 18.44
C LEU A 242 12.13 -7.74 18.79
N ALA A 243 12.60 -7.18 19.88
CA ALA A 243 13.98 -7.35 20.33
C ALA A 243 14.31 -8.82 20.62
N ILE A 244 13.42 -9.55 21.31
CA ILE A 244 13.57 -10.99 21.57
C ILE A 244 13.55 -11.77 20.25
N GLY A 245 12.64 -11.46 19.33
CA GLY A 245 12.57 -12.15 18.03
C GLY A 245 13.82 -11.92 17.18
N VAL A 246 14.40 -10.72 17.21
CA VAL A 246 15.65 -10.40 16.50
C VAL A 246 16.85 -11.08 17.20
N SER A 247 16.97 -10.99 18.53
CA SER A 247 18.07 -11.61 19.28
C SER A 247 18.05 -13.14 19.23
N ALA A 248 16.85 -13.75 19.16
CA ALA A 248 16.69 -15.19 18.98
C ALA A 248 16.93 -15.65 17.53
N GLN A 249 17.37 -14.78 16.62
CA GLN A 249 17.55 -15.01 15.18
C GLN A 249 16.29 -15.54 14.46
N ARG A 250 15.14 -15.51 15.11
CA ARG A 250 13.85 -15.90 14.54
C ARG A 250 13.27 -14.86 13.57
N ILE A 251 13.74 -13.59 13.70
CA ILE A 251 13.38 -12.50 12.78
C ILE A 251 14.65 -12.07 12.05
N SER A 252 14.83 -12.51 10.82
CA SER A 252 15.88 -11.99 9.95
C SER A 252 15.32 -10.81 9.14
N ILE A 253 15.99 -9.66 9.19
CA ILE A 253 15.68 -8.55 8.31
C ILE A 253 16.38 -8.83 6.97
N PRO A 254 15.67 -9.29 5.92
CA PRO A 254 16.30 -9.62 4.65
C PRO A 254 17.07 -8.42 4.11
N LYS A 255 18.30 -8.64 3.62
CA LYS A 255 19.27 -7.66 3.09
C LYS A 255 19.98 -6.76 4.12
N LEU A 256 19.48 -6.59 5.33
CA LEU A 256 20.21 -5.88 6.38
C LEU A 256 21.13 -6.80 7.20
N GLY A 257 20.90 -8.13 7.14
CA GLY A 257 21.66 -9.10 7.93
C GLY A 257 21.36 -9.00 9.42
N SER A 258 22.26 -9.46 10.26
CA SER A 258 22.24 -9.18 11.70
C SER A 258 22.58 -7.70 11.92
N LEU A 259 21.97 -7.08 12.93
CA LEU A 259 22.22 -5.67 13.29
C LEU A 259 23.70 -5.41 13.62
N GLU A 260 24.45 -6.44 13.97
CA GLU A 260 25.88 -6.40 14.29
C GLU A 260 26.80 -6.15 13.08
N THR A 261 26.31 -6.38 11.86
CA THR A 261 27.12 -6.30 10.61
C THR A 261 26.64 -5.25 9.62
N THR A 262 25.84 -4.27 10.07
CA THR A 262 25.29 -3.24 9.19
C THR A 262 26.27 -2.08 9.05
N ASP A 263 27.39 -2.32 8.40
CA ASP A 263 28.36 -1.27 8.05
C ASP A 263 27.87 -0.47 6.84
N ALA A 264 28.33 0.80 6.75
CA ALA A 264 28.03 1.68 5.63
C ALA A 264 28.40 1.04 4.27
N GLU A 265 29.46 0.26 4.22
CA GLU A 265 29.90 -0.50 3.03
C GLU A 265 28.85 -1.53 2.58
N ARG A 266 28.17 -2.21 3.51
CA ARG A 266 27.12 -3.18 3.18
C ARG A 266 25.87 -2.48 2.64
N LEU A 267 25.51 -1.33 3.20
CA LEU A 267 24.42 -0.51 2.68
C LEU A 267 24.72 -0.01 1.25
N MET A 268 25.95 0.38 0.99
CA MET A 268 26.41 0.79 -0.34
C MET A 268 26.42 -0.40 -1.31
N SER A 269 26.87 -1.58 -0.90
CA SER A 269 26.88 -2.79 -1.75
C SER A 269 25.45 -3.23 -2.15
N VAL A 270 24.48 -3.10 -1.24
CA VAL A 270 23.06 -3.36 -1.52
C VAL A 270 22.51 -2.37 -2.55
N SER A 271 22.86 -1.07 -2.42
CA SER A 271 22.45 -0.04 -3.38
C SER A 271 23.12 -0.24 -4.75
N GLY A 272 24.41 -0.61 -4.80
CA GLY A 272 25.16 -0.88 -6.03
C GLY A 272 24.72 -2.17 -6.75
N SER A 273 24.44 -3.24 -5.99
CA SER A 273 23.94 -4.50 -6.56
C SER A 273 22.57 -4.40 -7.21
N ALA A 274 21.75 -3.42 -6.78
CA ALA A 274 20.44 -3.16 -7.35
C ALA A 274 20.47 -2.58 -8.78
N MET A 275 21.65 -2.21 -9.32
CA MET A 275 21.81 -1.53 -10.61
C MET A 275 22.32 -2.46 -11.74
N ARG A 276 22.21 -3.78 -11.60
CA ARG A 276 22.89 -4.75 -12.52
C ARG A 276 22.07 -5.21 -13.72
N ASP A 277 20.77 -4.83 -13.85
CA ASP A 277 19.91 -5.32 -14.94
C ASP A 277 19.51 -4.22 -15.91
N GLY A 278 18.98 -4.62 -17.10
CA GLY A 278 18.51 -3.71 -18.15
C GLY A 278 17.38 -2.74 -17.77
N ALA A 279 16.88 -2.82 -16.53
CA ALA A 279 15.91 -1.92 -15.92
C ALA A 279 16.53 -0.99 -14.86
N SER A 280 17.88 -0.84 -14.86
CA SER A 280 18.61 -0.04 -13.88
C SER A 280 18.42 1.47 -14.10
N TYR A 281 18.52 2.22 -13.02
CA TYR A 281 18.62 3.68 -13.07
C TYR A 281 19.94 4.08 -13.77
N PRO A 282 20.07 5.33 -14.24
CA PRO A 282 21.31 5.83 -14.79
C PRO A 282 22.51 5.62 -13.83
N GLY A 283 23.67 5.21 -14.36
CA GLY A 283 24.84 4.83 -13.55
C GLY A 283 25.32 5.93 -12.58
N TRP A 284 25.18 7.21 -12.96
CA TRP A 284 25.54 8.34 -12.09
C TRP A 284 24.69 8.46 -10.81
N LEU A 285 23.54 7.77 -10.74
CA LEU A 285 22.71 7.65 -9.53
C LEU A 285 23.18 6.52 -8.59
N SER A 286 24.22 5.76 -8.94
CA SER A 286 24.82 4.79 -8.03
C SER A 286 25.31 5.48 -6.76
N VAL A 287 25.07 4.84 -5.61
CA VAL A 287 25.55 5.32 -4.30
C VAL A 287 26.87 4.62 -4.02
N GLU A 288 27.97 5.36 -4.12
CA GLU A 288 29.34 4.85 -3.95
C GLU A 288 29.97 5.33 -2.64
N THR A 289 29.53 6.48 -2.15
CA THR A 289 30.02 7.07 -0.89
C THR A 289 28.88 7.44 0.05
N PRO A 290 29.11 7.52 1.38
CA PRO A 290 28.10 8.01 2.32
C PRO A 290 27.57 9.40 1.99
N ALA A 291 28.39 10.29 1.42
CA ALA A 291 27.97 11.63 1.00
C ALA A 291 26.92 11.59 -0.13
N ASP A 292 26.94 10.56 -0.98
CA ASP A 292 25.95 10.37 -2.04
C ASP A 292 24.52 10.23 -1.53
N PHE A 293 24.33 9.69 -0.34
CA PHE A 293 23.00 9.60 0.27
C PHE A 293 22.39 10.98 0.49
N GLY A 294 23.19 11.98 0.81
CA GLY A 294 22.71 13.34 1.11
C GLY A 294 22.07 14.03 -0.09
N TRP A 295 22.74 14.03 -1.25
CA TRP A 295 22.28 14.79 -2.41
C TRP A 295 21.58 13.93 -3.48
N LYS A 296 22.04 12.70 -3.74
CA LYS A 296 21.44 11.82 -4.75
C LYS A 296 20.01 11.41 -4.38
N TRP A 297 19.65 11.42 -3.08
CA TRP A 297 18.30 11.15 -2.63
C TRP A 297 17.25 12.08 -3.29
N SER A 298 17.54 13.35 -3.45
CA SER A 298 16.63 14.33 -4.06
C SER A 298 16.25 13.97 -5.50
N VAL A 299 17.12 13.25 -6.23
CA VAL A 299 16.88 12.77 -7.60
C VAL A 299 16.38 11.31 -7.60
N ARG A 300 16.87 10.48 -6.70
CA ARG A 300 16.41 9.09 -6.60
C ARG A 300 14.94 8.98 -6.19
N LEU A 301 14.43 9.92 -5.38
CA LEU A 301 13.02 9.95 -5.01
C LEU A 301 12.08 10.13 -6.22
N PRO A 302 12.28 11.12 -7.12
CA PRO A 302 11.54 11.18 -8.40
C PRO A 302 11.69 9.92 -9.25
N TYR A 303 12.90 9.36 -9.36
CA TYR A 303 13.10 8.09 -10.07
C TYR A 303 12.29 6.95 -9.44
N PHE A 304 12.31 6.81 -8.14
CA PHE A 304 11.51 5.80 -7.45
C PHE A 304 10.01 5.96 -7.70
N LEU A 305 9.49 7.20 -7.70
CA LEU A 305 8.06 7.47 -7.82
C LEU A 305 7.56 7.40 -9.27
N PHE A 306 8.36 7.85 -10.25
CA PHE A 306 7.86 8.09 -11.60
C PHE A 306 8.51 7.26 -12.70
N SER A 307 9.66 6.59 -12.45
CA SER A 307 10.31 5.75 -13.46
C SER A 307 9.51 4.45 -13.75
N PRO A 308 9.68 3.83 -14.93
CA PRO A 308 10.53 4.29 -16.02
C PRO A 308 9.97 5.56 -16.68
N PHE A 309 10.86 6.46 -17.07
CA PHE A 309 10.52 7.57 -17.94
C PHE A 309 10.49 7.12 -19.40
N PRO A 310 9.92 7.89 -20.35
CA PRO A 310 9.83 7.49 -21.75
C PRO A 310 11.17 7.08 -22.37
N TRP A 311 12.26 7.72 -21.97
CA TRP A 311 13.64 7.41 -22.43
C TRP A 311 14.26 6.16 -21.78
N ASP A 312 13.67 5.65 -20.71
CA ASP A 312 14.11 4.42 -20.04
C ASP A 312 13.45 3.16 -20.63
N VAL A 313 12.43 3.33 -21.48
CA VAL A 313 11.68 2.22 -22.09
C VAL A 313 12.52 1.56 -23.19
N ARG A 314 13.02 0.36 -22.90
CA ARG A 314 13.85 -0.44 -23.81
C ARG A 314 13.19 -1.76 -24.22
N ALA A 315 12.07 -2.13 -23.62
CA ALA A 315 11.36 -3.37 -23.90
C ALA A 315 9.85 -3.20 -23.63
N THR A 316 9.00 -4.00 -24.29
CA THR A 316 7.55 -3.94 -24.17
C THR A 316 7.06 -4.13 -22.72
N ARG A 317 7.76 -4.96 -21.94
CA ARG A 317 7.47 -5.16 -20.50
C ARG A 317 7.60 -3.88 -19.67
N HIS A 318 8.35 -2.87 -20.15
CA HIS A 318 8.52 -1.59 -19.44
C HIS A 318 7.31 -0.65 -19.62
N LEU A 319 6.43 -0.90 -20.60
CA LEU A 319 5.26 -0.06 -20.88
C LEU A 319 4.26 -0.03 -19.73
N ILE A 320 4.07 -1.16 -19.02
CA ILE A 320 3.22 -1.19 -17.81
C ILE A 320 3.80 -0.28 -16.73
N GLY A 321 5.12 -0.31 -16.57
CA GLY A 321 5.83 0.57 -15.65
C GLY A 321 5.71 2.04 -16.02
N LEU A 322 5.81 2.36 -17.32
CA LEU A 322 5.62 3.73 -17.82
C LEU A 322 4.20 4.24 -17.55
N ALA A 323 3.17 3.44 -17.87
CA ALA A 323 1.78 3.79 -17.58
C ALA A 323 1.56 4.03 -16.07
N ASP A 324 2.10 3.17 -15.22
CA ASP A 324 2.06 3.31 -13.78
C ASP A 324 2.77 4.60 -13.31
N GLY A 325 3.99 4.89 -13.81
CA GLY A 325 4.74 6.11 -13.50
C GLY A 325 4.01 7.39 -13.91
N LEU A 326 3.38 7.40 -15.09
CA LEU A 326 2.55 8.51 -15.55
C LEU A 326 1.33 8.73 -14.65
N LEU A 327 0.66 7.65 -14.21
CA LEU A 327 -0.46 7.74 -13.27
C LEU A 327 -0.02 8.27 -11.90
N TYR A 328 1.16 7.88 -11.40
CA TYR A 328 1.77 8.50 -10.22
C TYR A 328 1.99 10.00 -10.42
N GLY A 329 2.50 10.43 -11.57
CA GLY A 329 2.65 11.84 -11.94
C GLY A 329 1.32 12.59 -11.90
N VAL A 330 0.25 12.00 -12.45
CA VAL A 330 -1.11 12.57 -12.39
C VAL A 330 -1.58 12.70 -10.95
N LEU A 331 -1.42 11.67 -10.12
CA LEU A 331 -1.78 11.72 -8.70
C LEU A 331 -1.00 12.82 -7.96
N PHE A 332 0.29 12.97 -8.26
CA PHE A 332 1.12 14.01 -7.67
C PHE A 332 0.66 15.42 -8.07
N ILE A 333 0.35 15.63 -9.34
CA ILE A 333 -0.21 16.89 -9.83
C ILE A 333 -1.57 17.19 -9.16
N MET A 334 -2.42 16.18 -8.99
CA MET A 334 -3.69 16.33 -8.27
C MET A 334 -3.47 16.77 -6.82
N ALA A 335 -2.52 16.17 -6.11
CA ALA A 335 -2.15 16.55 -4.75
C ALA A 335 -1.60 17.97 -4.68
N LEU A 336 -0.71 18.36 -5.60
CA LEU A 336 -0.16 19.72 -5.68
C LEU A 336 -1.24 20.77 -5.92
N ARG A 337 -2.17 20.51 -6.84
CA ARG A 337 -3.29 21.44 -7.11
C ARG A 337 -4.23 21.60 -5.92
N ALA A 338 -4.37 20.54 -5.12
CA ALA A 338 -5.20 20.52 -3.93
C ALA A 338 -4.42 20.80 -2.63
N ARG A 339 -3.17 21.29 -2.71
CA ARG A 339 -2.27 21.45 -1.55
C ARG A 339 -2.87 22.22 -0.37
N GLY A 340 -3.69 23.25 -0.63
CA GLY A 340 -4.37 24.02 0.41
C GLY A 340 -5.38 23.17 1.19
N VAL A 341 -6.22 22.42 0.48
CA VAL A 341 -7.18 21.48 1.08
C VAL A 341 -6.46 20.37 1.84
N LEU A 342 -5.35 19.89 1.27
CA LEU A 342 -4.55 18.82 1.86
C LEU A 342 -3.91 19.26 3.19
N ARG A 343 -3.26 20.42 3.23
CA ARG A 343 -2.61 20.97 4.45
C ARG A 343 -3.59 21.20 5.60
N ASN A 344 -4.83 21.55 5.28
CA ASN A 344 -5.87 21.82 6.28
C ASN A 344 -6.51 20.52 6.83
N ASN A 345 -6.26 19.37 6.22
CA ASN A 345 -6.79 18.09 6.68
C ASN A 345 -5.73 17.33 7.50
N LYS A 346 -5.83 17.42 8.83
CA LYS A 346 -4.89 16.75 9.77
C LYS A 346 -4.82 15.23 9.56
N LEU A 347 -5.93 14.58 9.19
CA LEU A 347 -5.96 13.13 8.96
C LEU A 347 -5.20 12.75 7.68
N ALA A 348 -5.36 13.54 6.61
CA ALA A 348 -4.61 13.32 5.38
C ALA A 348 -3.11 13.57 5.59
N MET A 349 -2.74 14.61 6.36
CA MET A 349 -1.35 14.85 6.75
C MET A 349 -0.78 13.69 7.58
N LEU A 350 -1.55 13.11 8.50
CA LEU A 350 -1.14 11.94 9.27
C LEU A 350 -0.90 10.72 8.35
N ALA A 351 -1.75 10.50 7.34
CA ALA A 351 -1.56 9.42 6.38
C ALA A 351 -0.29 9.62 5.53
N ILE A 352 0.04 10.87 5.14
CA ILE A 352 1.31 11.20 4.46
C ILE A 352 2.49 10.89 5.37
N VAL A 353 2.46 11.38 6.60
CA VAL A 353 3.52 11.15 7.60
C VAL A 353 3.73 9.66 7.84
N PHE A 354 2.67 8.86 7.87
CA PHE A 354 2.76 7.42 8.07
C PHE A 354 3.56 6.70 6.96
N ILE A 355 3.38 7.06 5.68
CA ILE A 355 4.08 6.38 4.57
C ILE A 355 5.45 6.97 4.25
N MET A 356 5.73 8.21 4.66
CA MET A 356 6.90 8.98 4.21
C MET A 356 8.25 8.31 4.47
N PRO A 357 8.54 7.78 5.69
CA PRO A 357 9.85 7.18 5.95
C PRO A 357 10.15 5.96 5.08
N ALA A 358 9.15 5.12 4.84
CA ALA A 358 9.34 3.97 3.97
C ALA A 358 9.57 4.38 2.52
N VAL A 359 8.82 5.36 2.01
CA VAL A 359 9.04 5.91 0.66
C VAL A 359 10.45 6.48 0.54
N MET A 360 10.92 7.21 1.56
CA MET A 360 12.27 7.75 1.62
C MET A 360 13.33 6.65 1.59
N VAL A 361 13.20 5.64 2.44
CA VAL A 361 14.16 4.53 2.51
C VAL A 361 14.16 3.72 1.22
N TYR A 362 12.99 3.37 0.68
CA TYR A 362 12.94 2.65 -0.58
C TYR A 362 13.56 3.44 -1.74
N SER A 363 13.36 4.76 -1.79
CA SER A 363 13.98 5.60 -2.82
C SER A 363 15.51 5.63 -2.75
N MET A 364 16.08 5.45 -1.56
CA MET A 364 17.54 5.40 -1.37
C MET A 364 18.15 4.08 -1.83
N PHE A 365 17.50 2.94 -1.54
CA PHE A 365 18.09 1.62 -1.75
C PHE A 365 17.66 0.94 -3.06
N ILE A 366 16.65 1.43 -3.74
CA ILE A 366 16.21 0.87 -5.02
C ILE A 366 16.93 1.59 -6.15
N GLY A 367 17.68 0.83 -6.98
CA GLY A 367 18.39 1.31 -8.16
C GLY A 367 17.87 0.76 -9.50
N ASN A 368 16.67 0.11 -9.46
CA ASN A 368 16.09 -0.55 -10.64
C ASN A 368 14.58 -0.23 -10.67
N PHE A 369 14.07 0.22 -11.83
CA PHE A 369 12.67 0.63 -11.93
C PHE A 369 11.70 -0.55 -11.92
N GLY A 370 12.10 -1.76 -12.31
CA GLY A 370 11.25 -2.96 -12.15
C GLY A 370 11.00 -3.27 -10.67
N THR A 371 12.07 -3.29 -9.87
CA THR A 371 11.97 -3.41 -8.41
C THR A 371 11.25 -2.21 -7.81
N GLY A 372 11.50 -1.00 -8.32
CA GLY A 372 10.83 0.24 -7.91
C GLY A 372 9.31 0.16 -8.07
N LEU A 373 8.83 -0.32 -9.22
CA LEU A 373 7.42 -0.55 -9.52
C LEU A 373 6.75 -1.44 -8.45
N ARG A 374 7.39 -2.56 -8.13
CA ARG A 374 6.94 -3.52 -7.12
C ARG A 374 6.87 -2.90 -5.72
N HIS A 375 7.84 -2.06 -5.36
CA HIS A 375 7.88 -1.46 -4.02
C HIS A 375 6.94 -0.27 -3.87
N ARG A 376 6.83 0.61 -4.88
CA ARG A 376 5.91 1.75 -4.82
C ARG A 376 4.43 1.35 -4.86
N SER A 377 4.09 0.20 -5.49
CA SER A 377 2.72 -0.32 -5.50
C SER A 377 2.12 -0.52 -4.10
N LYS A 378 2.97 -0.70 -3.08
CA LYS A 378 2.55 -0.87 -1.68
C LYS A 378 2.00 0.41 -1.05
N PHE A 379 2.44 1.56 -1.53
CA PHE A 379 2.06 2.89 -1.00
C PHE A 379 0.98 3.56 -1.85
N VAL A 380 0.82 3.15 -3.12
CA VAL A 380 -0.12 3.79 -4.03
C VAL A 380 -1.57 3.81 -3.55
N PRO A 381 -2.12 2.79 -2.85
CA PRO A 381 -3.49 2.85 -2.36
C PRO A 381 -3.73 4.01 -1.40
N ILE A 382 -2.79 4.25 -0.48
CA ILE A 382 -2.86 5.37 0.47
C ILE A 382 -2.72 6.69 -0.30
N PHE A 383 -1.79 6.77 -1.27
CA PHE A 383 -1.59 7.96 -2.08
C PHE A 383 -2.80 8.27 -2.98
N ILE A 384 -3.47 7.26 -3.55
CA ILE A 384 -4.75 7.42 -4.29
C ILE A 384 -5.82 8.02 -3.36
N ALA A 385 -6.00 7.46 -2.16
CA ALA A 385 -6.99 7.97 -1.21
C ALA A 385 -6.74 9.45 -0.86
N ILE A 386 -5.47 9.85 -0.70
CA ILE A 386 -5.07 11.22 -0.39
C ILE A 386 -5.25 12.14 -1.61
N ALA A 387 -4.63 11.81 -2.75
CA ALA A 387 -4.54 12.72 -3.90
C ALA A 387 -5.89 12.91 -4.61
N VAL A 388 -6.57 11.78 -4.93
CA VAL A 388 -7.89 11.83 -5.60
C VAL A 388 -8.93 12.45 -4.69
N GLY A 389 -8.86 12.14 -3.39
CA GLY A 389 -9.77 12.68 -2.40
C GLY A 389 -9.62 14.19 -2.22
N ALA A 390 -8.39 14.67 -1.99
CA ALA A 390 -8.09 16.10 -1.87
C ALA A 390 -8.49 16.87 -3.13
N TYR A 391 -8.12 16.34 -4.31
CA TYR A 391 -8.45 16.99 -5.59
C TYR A 391 -9.97 17.05 -5.84
N SER A 392 -10.69 15.99 -5.51
CA SER A 392 -12.16 15.97 -5.62
C SER A 392 -12.78 17.04 -4.74
N THR A 393 -12.33 17.19 -3.48
CA THR A 393 -12.79 18.20 -2.53
C THR A 393 -12.45 19.60 -3.02
N TRP A 394 -11.21 19.82 -3.47
CA TRP A 394 -10.77 21.09 -4.03
C TRP A 394 -11.59 21.52 -5.26
N LYS A 395 -11.91 20.57 -6.16
CA LYS A 395 -12.72 20.86 -7.34
C LYS A 395 -14.15 21.29 -6.95
N MET A 396 -14.72 20.68 -5.90
CA MET A 396 -16.06 21.03 -5.40
C MET A 396 -16.09 22.38 -4.68
N SER A 397 -15.01 22.82 -4.05
CA SER A 397 -14.93 24.12 -3.36
C SER A 397 -14.75 25.31 -4.30
N ARG A 398 -14.48 25.09 -5.59
CA ARG A 398 -14.36 26.16 -6.55
C ARG A 398 -15.73 26.63 -7.01
N PRO A 399 -16.02 27.94 -6.97
CA PRO A 399 -17.24 28.49 -7.51
C PRO A 399 -17.33 28.15 -9.01
N VAL A 400 -18.45 27.63 -9.44
CA VAL A 400 -18.72 27.39 -10.87
C VAL A 400 -18.76 28.77 -11.55
N ARG A 401 -17.78 29.03 -12.39
CA ARG A 401 -17.60 30.31 -13.08
C ARG A 401 -18.87 30.82 -13.82
N GLY A 402 -19.78 29.92 -14.20
CA GLY A 402 -21.05 30.26 -14.86
C GLY A 402 -22.15 30.80 -13.93
N ARG A 403 -22.12 30.53 -12.60
CA ARG A 403 -23.16 31.05 -11.68
C ARG A 403 -22.98 32.54 -11.38
N ARG A 404 -21.76 33.08 -11.39
CA ARG A 404 -21.55 34.51 -11.21
C ARG A 404 -22.07 35.35 -12.38
N LEU A 405 -21.97 34.83 -13.62
CA LEU A 405 -22.52 35.50 -14.80
C LEU A 405 -24.05 35.53 -14.81
N SER A 406 -24.71 34.44 -14.34
CA SER A 406 -26.15 34.37 -14.22
C SER A 406 -26.71 35.32 -13.15
N TYR A 407 -26.02 35.48 -12.00
CA TYR A 407 -26.43 36.40 -10.95
C TYR A 407 -26.21 37.90 -11.37
N ALA A 408 -25.09 38.18 -12.02
CA ALA A 408 -24.84 39.53 -12.56
C ALA A 408 -25.80 39.89 -13.71
N ALA A 409 -26.12 38.95 -14.58
CA ALA A 409 -27.12 39.12 -15.65
C ALA A 409 -28.55 39.27 -15.08
N GLN A 410 -28.89 38.53 -14.02
CA GLN A 410 -30.19 38.72 -13.32
C GLN A 410 -30.30 40.03 -12.58
N GLN A 411 -29.21 40.56 -12.00
CA GLN A 411 -29.19 41.88 -11.39
C GLN A 411 -29.28 43.00 -12.44
N MET A 412 -28.63 42.87 -13.61
CA MET A 412 -28.77 43.82 -14.71
C MET A 412 -30.20 43.89 -15.26
N VAL A 413 -30.86 42.73 -15.40
CA VAL A 413 -32.26 42.68 -15.85
C VAL A 413 -33.23 43.23 -14.81
N GLN A 414 -32.91 43.18 -13.52
CA GLN A 414 -33.74 43.77 -12.45
C GLN A 414 -33.54 45.28 -12.35
N THR A 415 -32.33 45.81 -12.60
CA THR A 415 -32.07 47.27 -12.65
C THR A 415 -32.71 47.91 -13.87
N ASP A 416 -32.72 47.28 -15.03
CA ASP A 416 -33.38 47.80 -16.25
C ASP A 416 -34.92 47.88 -16.10
N LYS A 417 -35.53 46.96 -15.32
CA LYS A 417 -36.99 47.02 -15.02
C LYS A 417 -37.39 48.00 -13.95
N ALA A 418 -36.43 48.55 -13.20
CA ALA A 418 -36.68 49.56 -12.19
C ALA A 418 -36.53 51.00 -12.69
N THR A 419 -36.05 51.16 -13.92
CA THR A 419 -35.82 52.46 -14.59
C THR A 419 -36.76 52.72 -15.76
N THR A 420 -37.68 51.81 -16.05
CA THR A 420 -38.83 52.00 -16.94
C THR A 420 -40.15 52.03 -16.13
#